data_bee20b2258917566608199df63e91d61
#
_entry.id   bee20b2258917566608199df63e91d61
#
_cell.length_a   1.000
_cell.length_b   1.000
_cell.length_c   1.000
_cell.angle_alpha   90.00
_cell.angle_beta   90.00
_cell.angle_gamma   90.00
#
_symmetry.space_group_name_H-M   'P 1'
#
loop_
_entity.id
_entity.type
_entity.pdbx_description
1 polymer ?
#
loop_
_entity_poly.entity_id
_entity_poly.type
_entity_poly.pdbx_seq_one_letter_code
_entity_poly.pdbx_strand_id
1 'polypeptide(L)'
;MNKTILITGVAGLLGSRLADWIIKNKTEYQVIGIDDLSGGYIENIHPDVIFYKIDVKDMSLRSIFDKHKPEYVFHLAAYAAEGLSPFIRTFNYQNNLVATANIVNECIRHDIKRLVFTSTMAVYGYGDGGVFHEDVKREPIDPYGVAKAACERDIEIANEQHGLDYCIIRPHNVYGAKQNIWDKYRNVLGIWMYYHMNGQDITIYGDGTQQRSFSYIDDSLQPLFNAAIEPKASKQIINLGGIHEYSINEAADTLIDVMGGGNKIYLEGRHEVHTA
;
A
#
# COMPACT_ATOMS: atom_id res chain seq x y z
N MET A 1 -14.11 18.52 -20.38
CA MET A 1 -13.17 17.37 -20.36
C MET A 1 -13.32 16.72 -18.99
N ASN A 2 -13.40 15.41 -18.93
CA ASN A 2 -13.41 14.70 -17.64
C ASN A 2 -12.06 14.93 -16.95
N LYS A 3 -12.10 15.12 -15.64
CA LYS A 3 -10.89 15.14 -14.81
C LYS A 3 -10.24 13.76 -14.86
N THR A 4 -8.92 13.68 -14.82
CA THR A 4 -8.22 12.40 -14.94
C THR A 4 -7.45 12.08 -13.68
N ILE A 5 -7.58 10.85 -13.21
CA ILE A 5 -6.83 10.27 -12.10
C ILE A 5 -5.98 9.12 -12.64
N LEU A 6 -4.71 9.09 -12.26
CA LEU A 6 -3.82 7.97 -12.55
C LEU A 6 -3.57 7.17 -11.28
N ILE A 7 -3.74 5.84 -11.38
CA ILE A 7 -3.49 4.88 -10.30
C ILE A 7 -2.42 3.89 -10.75
N THR A 8 -1.28 3.85 -10.08
CA THR A 8 -0.30 2.77 -10.26
C THR A 8 -0.59 1.64 -9.28
N GLY A 9 -0.33 0.40 -9.66
CA GLY A 9 -0.71 -0.77 -8.87
C GLY A 9 -2.23 -1.05 -8.93
N VAL A 10 -2.86 -0.72 -10.06
CA VAL A 10 -4.33 -0.77 -10.23
C VAL A 10 -4.91 -2.18 -10.22
N ALA A 11 -4.10 -3.21 -10.43
CA ALA A 11 -4.50 -4.62 -10.35
C ALA A 11 -4.36 -5.23 -8.94
N GLY A 12 -3.70 -4.50 -8.01
CA GLY A 12 -3.53 -4.89 -6.62
C GLY A 12 -4.75 -4.58 -5.73
N LEU A 13 -4.68 -4.96 -4.45
CA LEU A 13 -5.77 -4.76 -3.47
C LEU A 13 -6.22 -3.30 -3.40
N LEU A 14 -5.32 -2.38 -3.03
CA LEU A 14 -5.65 -0.96 -2.85
C LEU A 14 -6.08 -0.31 -4.17
N GLY A 15 -5.30 -0.53 -5.24
CA GLY A 15 -5.52 0.13 -6.52
C GLY A 15 -6.84 -0.26 -7.18
N SER A 16 -7.16 -1.56 -7.20
CA SER A 16 -8.39 -2.05 -7.83
C SER A 16 -9.64 -1.60 -7.07
N ARG A 17 -9.60 -1.64 -5.73
CA ARG A 17 -10.74 -1.21 -4.92
C ARG A 17 -10.94 0.30 -4.97
N LEU A 18 -9.85 1.08 -4.99
CA LEU A 18 -9.93 2.52 -5.17
C LEU A 18 -10.50 2.88 -6.55
N ALA A 19 -10.06 2.21 -7.62
CA ALA A 19 -10.59 2.40 -8.96
C ALA A 19 -12.10 2.11 -9.03
N ASP A 20 -12.56 0.96 -8.48
CA ASP A 20 -13.98 0.62 -8.38
C ASP A 20 -14.77 1.71 -7.65
N TRP A 21 -14.23 2.19 -6.53
CA TRP A 21 -14.90 3.20 -5.71
C TRP A 21 -15.01 4.55 -6.43
N ILE A 22 -13.93 5.00 -7.10
CA ILE A 22 -13.92 6.24 -7.86
C ILE A 22 -14.93 6.17 -9.00
N ILE A 23 -14.90 5.12 -9.81
CA ILE A 23 -15.80 4.94 -10.95
C ILE A 23 -17.26 4.96 -10.50
N LYS A 24 -17.56 4.32 -9.37
CA LYS A 24 -18.91 4.27 -8.82
C LYS A 24 -19.38 5.61 -8.23
N ASN A 25 -18.51 6.35 -7.54
CA ASN A 25 -18.93 7.47 -6.68
C ASN A 25 -18.48 8.84 -7.20
N LYS A 26 -17.59 8.91 -8.20
CA LYS A 26 -16.94 10.13 -8.69
C LYS A 26 -16.90 10.13 -10.23
N THR A 27 -18.08 10.09 -10.84
CA THR A 27 -18.26 9.91 -12.28
C THR A 27 -17.67 11.04 -13.15
N GLU A 28 -17.29 12.16 -12.54
CA GLU A 28 -16.56 13.24 -13.19
C GLU A 28 -15.09 12.93 -13.47
N TYR A 29 -14.56 11.82 -12.89
CA TYR A 29 -13.19 11.39 -13.11
C TYR A 29 -13.09 10.19 -14.05
N GLN A 30 -12.14 10.27 -14.97
CA GLN A 30 -11.66 9.11 -15.73
C GLN A 30 -10.46 8.49 -15.03
N VAL A 31 -10.49 7.19 -14.83
CA VAL A 31 -9.41 6.46 -14.17
C VAL A 31 -8.47 5.84 -15.21
N ILE A 32 -7.19 6.20 -15.12
CA ILE A 32 -6.08 5.58 -15.85
C ILE A 32 -5.37 4.65 -14.88
N GLY A 33 -5.19 3.40 -15.27
CA GLY A 33 -4.55 2.38 -14.45
C GLY A 33 -3.23 1.89 -15.05
N ILE A 34 -2.21 1.77 -14.22
CA ILE A 34 -0.90 1.20 -14.57
C ILE A 34 -0.59 0.05 -13.63
N ASP A 35 -0.20 -1.09 -14.19
CA ASP A 35 0.26 -2.25 -13.44
C ASP A 35 1.08 -3.17 -14.36
N ASP A 36 2.10 -3.83 -13.84
CA ASP A 36 2.88 -4.82 -14.57
C ASP A 36 2.35 -6.25 -14.42
N LEU A 37 1.34 -6.43 -13.52
CA LEU A 37 0.73 -7.69 -13.15
C LEU A 37 1.67 -8.66 -12.41
N SER A 38 2.75 -8.15 -11.82
CA SER A 38 3.69 -8.97 -11.03
C SER A 38 3.12 -9.42 -9.67
N GLY A 39 2.12 -8.70 -9.13
CA GLY A 39 1.53 -9.00 -7.83
C GLY A 39 0.01 -8.84 -7.79
N GLY A 40 -0.59 -8.24 -8.82
CA GLY A 40 -2.02 -8.09 -9.01
C GLY A 40 -2.57 -8.99 -10.12
N TYR A 41 -3.88 -9.02 -10.27
CA TYR A 41 -4.56 -9.83 -11.27
C TYR A 41 -5.36 -8.97 -12.23
N ILE A 42 -5.34 -9.31 -13.52
CA ILE A 42 -6.06 -8.57 -14.57
C ILE A 42 -7.58 -8.55 -14.28
N GLU A 43 -8.10 -9.60 -13.68
CA GLU A 43 -9.52 -9.75 -13.31
C GLU A 43 -9.96 -8.77 -12.20
N ASN A 44 -9.01 -8.19 -11.48
CA ASN A 44 -9.29 -7.17 -10.47
C ASN A 44 -9.61 -5.81 -11.07
N ILE A 45 -9.20 -5.57 -12.33
CA ILE A 45 -9.30 -4.26 -12.97
C ILE A 45 -10.72 -4.02 -13.47
N HIS A 46 -11.31 -2.90 -13.06
CA HIS A 46 -12.64 -2.50 -13.53
C HIS A 46 -12.62 -2.25 -15.04
N PRO A 47 -13.65 -2.69 -15.81
CA PRO A 47 -13.67 -2.55 -17.27
C PRO A 47 -13.62 -1.11 -17.78
N ASP A 48 -14.06 -0.13 -16.99
CA ASP A 48 -14.01 1.30 -17.35
C ASP A 48 -12.65 1.96 -17.05
N VAL A 49 -11.68 1.24 -16.51
CA VAL A 49 -10.30 1.74 -16.35
C VAL A 49 -9.58 1.70 -17.69
N ILE A 50 -8.99 2.81 -18.10
CA ILE A 50 -8.04 2.80 -19.21
C ILE A 50 -6.74 2.20 -18.71
N PHE A 51 -6.53 0.92 -18.98
CA PHE A 51 -5.43 0.13 -18.44
C PHE A 51 -4.21 0.08 -19.34
N TYR A 52 -3.05 0.26 -18.74
CA TYR A 52 -1.73 0.08 -19.35
C TYR A 52 -0.93 -0.98 -18.59
N LYS A 53 -0.62 -2.10 -19.27
CA LYS A 53 0.27 -3.11 -18.71
C LYS A 53 1.71 -2.69 -18.94
N ILE A 54 2.28 -1.94 -17.99
CA ILE A 54 3.69 -1.52 -18.00
C ILE A 54 4.25 -1.50 -16.59
N ASP A 55 5.54 -1.65 -16.48
CA ASP A 55 6.30 -1.38 -15.26
C ASP A 55 6.47 0.15 -15.10
N VAL A 56 6.26 0.68 -13.90
CA VAL A 56 6.47 2.13 -13.62
C VAL A 56 7.93 2.58 -13.78
N LYS A 57 8.86 1.64 -13.96
CA LYS A 57 10.25 1.90 -14.33
C LYS A 57 10.45 2.07 -15.84
N ASP A 58 9.43 1.79 -16.65
CA ASP A 58 9.53 1.87 -18.11
C ASP A 58 9.50 3.32 -18.60
N MET A 59 10.33 3.61 -19.60
CA MET A 59 10.40 4.93 -20.23
C MET A 59 9.08 5.35 -20.91
N SER A 60 8.21 4.40 -21.27
CA SER A 60 6.88 4.67 -21.83
C SER A 60 5.91 5.32 -20.84
N LEU A 61 6.22 5.31 -19.54
CA LEU A 61 5.46 5.99 -18.50
C LEU A 61 5.14 7.44 -18.89
N ARG A 62 6.15 8.17 -19.39
CA ARG A 62 6.00 9.57 -19.84
C ARG A 62 4.90 9.72 -20.88
N SER A 63 4.82 8.84 -21.86
CA SER A 63 3.82 8.94 -22.94
C SER A 63 2.38 8.82 -22.42
N ILE A 64 2.18 8.12 -21.29
CA ILE A 64 0.88 8.01 -20.62
C ILE A 64 0.51 9.34 -19.95
N PHE A 65 1.46 9.96 -19.25
CA PHE A 65 1.26 11.28 -18.64
C PHE A 65 1.01 12.36 -19.72
N ASP A 66 1.78 12.39 -20.81
CA ASP A 66 1.60 13.31 -21.94
C ASP A 66 0.20 13.19 -22.54
N LYS A 67 -0.26 11.94 -22.74
CA LYS A 67 -1.55 11.63 -23.36
C LYS A 67 -2.74 11.98 -22.49
N HIS A 68 -2.68 11.62 -21.21
CA HIS A 68 -3.84 11.67 -20.32
C HIS A 68 -3.87 12.88 -19.40
N LYS A 69 -2.73 13.53 -19.15
CA LYS A 69 -2.58 14.72 -18.30
C LYS A 69 -3.33 14.59 -16.97
N PRO A 70 -3.00 13.57 -16.14
CA PRO A 70 -3.72 13.34 -14.90
C PRO A 70 -3.64 14.57 -13.99
N GLU A 71 -4.75 14.86 -13.30
CA GLU A 71 -4.77 15.91 -12.29
C GLU A 71 -4.22 15.41 -10.95
N TYR A 72 -4.50 14.16 -10.64
CA TYR A 72 -4.09 13.48 -9.40
C TYR A 72 -3.45 12.14 -9.72
N VAL A 73 -2.43 11.80 -8.96
CA VAL A 73 -1.72 10.51 -9.07
C VAL A 73 -1.80 9.78 -7.75
N PHE A 74 -2.30 8.55 -7.77
CA PHE A 74 -2.23 7.61 -6.65
C PHE A 74 -1.12 6.61 -6.95
N HIS A 75 0.01 6.74 -6.28
CA HIS A 75 1.12 5.81 -6.42
C HIS A 75 1.01 4.71 -5.38
N LEU A 76 0.34 3.61 -5.79
CA LEU A 76 0.06 2.45 -4.94
C LEU A 76 0.89 1.22 -5.36
N ALA A 77 1.56 1.28 -6.53
CA ALA A 77 2.47 0.23 -6.98
C ALA A 77 3.65 0.10 -6.02
N ALA A 78 3.85 -1.11 -5.53
CA ALA A 78 4.96 -1.44 -4.64
C ALA A 78 5.15 -2.96 -4.55
N TYR A 79 6.37 -3.38 -4.29
CA TYR A 79 6.60 -4.74 -3.80
C TYR A 79 6.61 -4.73 -2.27
N ALA A 80 5.44 -4.91 -1.67
CA ALA A 80 5.22 -4.83 -0.23
C ALA A 80 5.46 -6.19 0.43
N ALA A 81 6.72 -6.57 0.63
CA ALA A 81 7.13 -7.82 1.24
C ALA A 81 8.24 -7.56 2.27
N GLU A 82 7.85 -7.01 3.42
CA GLU A 82 8.75 -6.61 4.52
C GLU A 82 9.68 -7.77 4.90
N GLY A 83 9.12 -8.92 5.29
CA GLY A 83 9.89 -10.09 5.72
C GLY A 83 10.80 -10.73 4.65
N LEU A 84 10.56 -10.46 3.36
CA LEU A 84 11.42 -10.93 2.26
C LEU A 84 12.49 -9.90 1.89
N SER A 85 12.27 -8.63 2.18
CA SER A 85 13.11 -7.52 1.73
C SER A 85 14.60 -7.67 2.08
N PRO A 86 15.02 -8.27 3.23
CA PRO A 86 16.43 -8.50 3.54
C PRO A 86 17.15 -9.42 2.56
N PHE A 87 16.43 -10.30 1.88
CA PHE A 87 16.99 -11.30 0.96
C PHE A 87 16.96 -10.82 -0.50
N ILE A 88 16.22 -9.74 -0.82
CA ILE A 88 16.02 -9.24 -2.19
C ILE A 88 16.28 -7.73 -2.30
N ARG A 89 17.27 -7.20 -1.60
CA ARG A 89 17.54 -5.74 -1.45
C ARG A 89 17.50 -4.98 -2.77
N THR A 90 18.25 -5.42 -3.78
CA THR A 90 18.31 -4.74 -5.08
C THR A 90 16.93 -4.69 -5.74
N PHE A 91 16.23 -5.82 -5.78
CA PHE A 91 14.87 -5.89 -6.31
C PHE A 91 13.91 -4.99 -5.53
N ASN A 92 14.00 -5.01 -4.20
CA ASN A 92 13.20 -4.15 -3.31
C ASN A 92 13.41 -2.66 -3.63
N TYR A 93 14.66 -2.20 -3.72
CA TYR A 93 14.96 -0.79 -4.02
C TYR A 93 14.54 -0.40 -5.44
N GLN A 94 14.71 -1.26 -6.42
CA GLN A 94 14.28 -1.00 -7.79
C GLN A 94 12.76 -0.84 -7.88
N ASN A 95 11.98 -1.70 -7.22
CA ASN A 95 10.52 -1.71 -7.31
C ASN A 95 9.82 -0.74 -6.36
N ASN A 96 10.50 -0.26 -5.33
CA ASN A 96 9.92 0.70 -4.39
C ASN A 96 10.54 2.09 -4.56
N LEU A 97 11.87 2.24 -4.46
CA LEU A 97 12.52 3.54 -4.47
C LEU A 97 12.69 4.11 -5.90
N VAL A 98 13.32 3.34 -6.80
CA VAL A 98 13.53 3.81 -8.20
C VAL A 98 12.20 4.01 -8.91
N ALA A 99 11.25 3.11 -8.73
CA ALA A 99 9.90 3.22 -9.26
C ALA A 99 9.20 4.52 -8.79
N THR A 100 9.29 4.84 -7.49
CA THR A 100 8.73 6.08 -6.93
C THR A 100 9.41 7.31 -7.50
N ALA A 101 10.74 7.34 -7.62
CA ALA A 101 11.45 8.46 -8.21
C ALA A 101 11.00 8.77 -9.65
N ASN A 102 10.71 7.75 -10.46
CA ASN A 102 10.16 7.94 -11.80
C ASN A 102 8.78 8.61 -11.76
N ILE A 103 7.90 8.17 -10.86
CA ILE A 103 6.57 8.79 -10.69
C ILE A 103 6.70 10.24 -10.24
N VAL A 104 7.55 10.53 -9.26
CA VAL A 104 7.81 11.90 -8.78
C VAL A 104 8.29 12.80 -9.92
N ASN A 105 9.23 12.32 -10.76
CA ASN A 105 9.72 13.06 -11.92
C ASN A 105 8.59 13.39 -12.92
N GLU A 106 7.71 12.43 -13.21
CA GLU A 106 6.60 12.68 -14.13
C GLU A 106 5.53 13.60 -13.48
N CYS A 107 5.30 13.49 -12.17
CA CYS A 107 4.41 14.41 -11.45
C CYS A 107 4.91 15.86 -11.51
N ILE A 108 6.20 16.09 -11.30
CA ILE A 108 6.82 17.43 -11.41
C ILE A 108 6.68 17.95 -12.84
N ARG A 109 7.05 17.15 -13.84
CA ARG A 109 7.03 17.55 -15.26
C ARG A 109 5.67 17.96 -15.77
N HIS A 110 4.60 17.33 -15.23
CA HIS A 110 3.23 17.52 -15.70
C HIS A 110 2.37 18.38 -14.78
N ASP A 111 2.99 19.07 -13.80
CA ASP A 111 2.31 19.95 -12.85
C ASP A 111 1.08 19.29 -12.19
N ILE A 112 1.26 18.06 -11.69
CA ILE A 112 0.21 17.29 -11.02
C ILE A 112 -0.29 18.06 -9.80
N LYS A 113 -1.61 18.17 -9.63
CA LYS A 113 -2.21 18.89 -8.50
C LYS A 113 -1.84 18.29 -7.14
N ARG A 114 -1.80 16.95 -7.05
CA ARG A 114 -1.30 16.24 -5.87
C ARG A 114 -0.93 14.80 -6.18
N LEU A 115 0.20 14.38 -5.60
CA LEU A 115 0.63 12.99 -5.52
C LEU A 115 0.15 12.39 -4.19
N VAL A 116 -0.64 11.33 -4.22
CA VAL A 116 -0.93 10.49 -3.06
C VAL A 116 -0.02 9.27 -3.11
N PHE A 117 0.83 9.15 -2.11
CA PHE A 117 1.80 8.05 -2.01
C PHE A 117 1.44 7.12 -0.86
N THR A 118 1.37 5.81 -1.12
CA THR A 118 1.27 4.83 -0.05
C THR A 118 2.64 4.43 0.45
N SER A 119 2.93 4.86 1.66
CA SER A 119 4.07 4.43 2.46
C SER A 119 3.71 3.19 3.29
N THR A 120 4.17 3.11 4.53
CA THR A 120 3.97 1.96 5.42
C THR A 120 4.26 2.34 6.87
N MET A 121 3.69 1.61 7.82
CA MET A 121 4.08 1.70 9.23
C MET A 121 5.52 1.20 9.49
N ALA A 122 6.08 0.36 8.61
CA ALA A 122 7.46 -0.11 8.71
C ALA A 122 8.51 1.02 8.72
N VAL A 123 8.15 2.24 8.32
CA VAL A 123 9.06 3.41 8.41
C VAL A 123 9.40 3.80 9.85
N TYR A 124 8.56 3.45 10.81
CA TYR A 124 8.77 3.78 12.23
C TYR A 124 9.76 2.83 12.93
N GLY A 125 9.97 1.63 12.39
CA GLY A 125 10.78 0.61 13.05
C GLY A 125 10.19 0.20 14.40
N TYR A 126 11.02 0.18 15.45
CA TYR A 126 10.55 -0.17 16.80
C TYR A 126 9.73 0.96 17.47
N GLY A 127 9.80 2.18 16.97
CA GLY A 127 9.20 3.33 17.62
C GLY A 127 9.79 3.61 19.00
N ASP A 128 9.05 4.32 19.81
CA ASP A 128 9.39 4.67 21.18
C ASP A 128 8.65 3.81 22.24
N GLY A 129 7.95 2.76 21.79
CA GLY A 129 7.17 1.84 22.64
C GLY A 129 5.75 2.33 22.92
N GLY A 130 5.33 3.43 22.32
CA GLY A 130 3.97 3.98 22.40
C GLY A 130 3.14 3.75 21.14
N VAL A 131 2.03 4.47 21.05
CA VAL A 131 1.20 4.52 19.85
C VAL A 131 1.93 5.31 18.76
N PHE A 132 1.95 4.78 17.55
CA PHE A 132 2.58 5.47 16.41
C PHE A 132 1.78 6.69 15.97
N HIS A 133 2.39 7.85 16.13
CA HIS A 133 1.92 9.12 15.59
C HIS A 133 2.77 9.51 14.37
N GLU A 134 2.24 10.36 13.51
CA GLU A 134 2.91 10.78 12.29
C GLU A 134 4.24 11.51 12.54
N ASP A 135 4.38 12.13 13.73
CA ASP A 135 5.61 12.83 14.16
C ASP A 135 6.70 11.89 14.72
N VAL A 136 6.41 10.60 14.93
CA VAL A 136 7.41 9.61 15.34
C VAL A 136 8.50 9.52 14.30
N LYS A 137 9.75 9.54 14.76
CA LYS A 137 10.92 9.47 13.88
C LYS A 137 10.91 8.22 13.00
N ARG A 138 11.27 8.40 11.75
CA ARG A 138 11.46 7.30 10.81
C ARG A 138 12.77 6.59 11.11
N GLU A 139 12.72 5.38 11.65
CA GLU A 139 13.87 4.53 11.97
C GLU A 139 13.63 3.07 11.53
N PRO A 140 13.42 2.84 10.22
CA PRO A 140 13.07 1.52 9.70
C PRO A 140 14.13 0.47 10.00
N ILE A 141 13.70 -0.75 10.30
CA ILE A 141 14.57 -1.89 10.70
C ILE A 141 14.77 -2.90 9.57
N ASP A 142 14.14 -2.72 8.42
CA ASP A 142 14.22 -3.60 7.26
C ASP A 142 14.37 -2.81 5.95
N PRO A 143 14.87 -3.43 4.86
CA PRO A 143 15.10 -2.74 3.59
C PRO A 143 13.83 -2.21 2.90
N TYR A 144 12.65 -2.80 3.16
CA TYR A 144 11.39 -2.28 2.63
C TYR A 144 11.03 -0.96 3.32
N GLY A 145 11.08 -0.91 4.65
CA GLY A 145 10.87 0.31 5.43
C GLY A 145 11.89 1.40 5.06
N VAL A 146 13.18 1.03 4.86
CA VAL A 146 14.22 1.98 4.39
C VAL A 146 13.84 2.57 3.03
N ALA A 147 13.42 1.74 2.07
CA ALA A 147 13.02 2.23 0.76
C ALA A 147 11.83 3.20 0.86
N LYS A 148 10.81 2.87 1.64
CA LYS A 148 9.61 3.70 1.82
C LYS A 148 9.92 5.01 2.54
N ALA A 149 10.76 5.00 3.59
CA ALA A 149 11.20 6.21 4.28
C ALA A 149 12.02 7.13 3.36
N ALA A 150 12.86 6.55 2.49
CA ALA A 150 13.58 7.30 1.47
C ALA A 150 12.64 7.94 0.43
N CYS A 151 11.59 7.22 0.00
CA CYS A 151 10.57 7.77 -0.89
C CYS A 151 9.82 8.94 -0.27
N GLU A 152 9.43 8.83 1.02
CA GLU A 152 8.79 9.94 1.73
C GLU A 152 9.67 11.18 1.71
N ARG A 153 10.96 11.03 2.05
CA ARG A 153 11.88 12.17 2.05
C ARG A 153 12.12 12.76 0.66
N ASP A 154 12.19 11.93 -0.38
CA ASP A 154 12.32 12.37 -1.77
C ASP A 154 11.09 13.18 -2.22
N ILE A 155 9.88 12.76 -1.86
CA ILE A 155 8.64 13.49 -2.12
C ILE A 155 8.61 14.84 -1.39
N GLU A 156 9.02 14.89 -0.12
CA GLU A 156 9.16 16.14 0.63
C GLU A 156 10.13 17.11 -0.06
N ILE A 157 11.29 16.61 -0.52
CA ILE A 157 12.27 17.39 -1.28
C ILE A 157 11.69 17.88 -2.61
N ALA A 158 10.92 17.05 -3.31
CA ALA A 158 10.24 17.43 -4.54
C ALA A 158 9.24 18.58 -4.31
N ASN A 159 8.56 18.60 -3.16
CA ASN A 159 7.74 19.76 -2.77
C ASN A 159 8.60 21.00 -2.48
N GLU A 160 9.67 20.87 -1.71
CA GLU A 160 10.57 21.97 -1.34
C GLU A 160 11.19 22.63 -2.59
N GLN A 161 11.60 21.84 -3.57
CA GLN A 161 12.34 22.31 -4.75
C GLN A 161 11.46 22.67 -5.95
N HIS A 162 10.36 21.97 -6.13
CA HIS A 162 9.51 22.05 -7.34
C HIS A 162 8.05 22.38 -7.05
N GLY A 163 7.64 22.44 -5.79
CA GLY A 163 6.26 22.76 -5.41
C GLY A 163 5.26 21.61 -5.60
N LEU A 164 5.72 20.37 -5.84
CA LEU A 164 4.85 19.21 -5.95
C LEU A 164 4.03 19.02 -4.68
N ASP A 165 2.71 19.20 -4.75
CA ASP A 165 1.84 18.91 -3.61
C ASP A 165 1.69 17.39 -3.43
N TYR A 166 1.61 16.95 -2.17
CA TYR A 166 1.54 15.53 -1.83
C TYR A 166 0.66 15.26 -0.61
N CYS A 167 0.22 14.01 -0.50
CA CYS A 167 -0.24 13.41 0.73
C CYS A 167 0.38 12.01 0.85
N ILE A 168 1.07 11.74 1.96
CA ILE A 168 1.68 10.45 2.24
C ILE A 168 0.76 9.68 3.18
N ILE A 169 0.37 8.47 2.79
CA ILE A 169 -0.47 7.59 3.59
C ILE A 169 0.38 6.43 4.10
N ARG A 170 0.35 6.17 5.39
CA ARG A 170 0.97 5.01 6.04
C ARG A 170 -0.11 4.03 6.48
N PRO A 171 -0.47 3.05 5.62
CA PRO A 171 -1.52 2.09 5.95
C PRO A 171 -1.03 1.03 6.94
N HIS A 172 -1.96 0.58 7.80
CA HIS A 172 -1.82 -0.62 8.64
C HIS A 172 -2.48 -1.81 7.96
N ASN A 173 -1.88 -2.97 7.97
CA ASN A 173 -2.41 -4.31 7.64
C ASN A 173 -3.75 -4.32 6.90
N VAL A 174 -3.81 -3.64 5.73
CA VAL A 174 -5.04 -3.54 4.95
C VAL A 174 -5.40 -4.90 4.36
N TYR A 175 -6.65 -5.31 4.51
CA TYR A 175 -7.16 -6.58 4.01
C TYR A 175 -8.53 -6.41 3.35
N GLY A 176 -8.94 -7.38 2.53
CA GLY A 176 -10.27 -7.40 1.94
C GLY A 176 -10.35 -8.06 0.57
N ALA A 177 -11.48 -7.82 -0.11
CA ALA A 177 -11.76 -8.40 -1.42
C ALA A 177 -10.71 -7.99 -2.47
N LYS A 178 -10.38 -8.90 -3.39
CA LYS A 178 -9.34 -8.78 -4.43
C LYS A 178 -7.91 -8.88 -3.89
N GLN A 179 -7.72 -9.24 -2.62
CA GLN A 179 -6.40 -9.47 -2.05
C GLN A 179 -5.72 -10.68 -2.67
N ASN A 180 -4.41 -10.56 -2.95
CA ASN A 180 -3.58 -11.72 -3.28
C ASN A 180 -3.31 -12.52 -2.01
N ILE A 181 -3.96 -13.68 -1.87
CA ILE A 181 -3.80 -14.59 -0.73
C ILE A 181 -2.76 -15.70 -0.98
N TRP A 182 -2.29 -15.86 -2.22
CA TRP A 182 -1.36 -16.93 -2.64
C TRP A 182 0.10 -16.61 -2.31
N ASP A 183 0.42 -15.33 -2.09
CA ASP A 183 1.77 -14.88 -1.80
C ASP A 183 2.02 -14.90 -0.29
N LYS A 184 2.84 -15.85 0.16
CA LYS A 184 3.20 -16.08 1.57
C LYS A 184 4.01 -14.95 2.23
N TYR A 185 4.34 -13.89 1.51
CA TYR A 185 5.06 -12.73 2.03
C TYR A 185 4.19 -11.46 2.12
N ARG A 186 2.89 -11.61 1.87
CA ARG A 186 1.93 -10.51 1.98
C ARG A 186 1.25 -10.45 3.34
N ASN A 187 0.07 -9.88 3.40
CA ASN A 187 -0.72 -9.71 4.63
C ASN A 187 -1.04 -11.07 5.29
N VAL A 188 -0.83 -11.14 6.60
CA VAL A 188 -1.01 -12.35 7.40
C VAL A 188 -2.40 -12.98 7.27
N LEU A 189 -3.47 -12.16 7.24
CA LEU A 189 -4.84 -12.68 7.10
C LEU A 189 -5.02 -13.42 5.76
N GLY A 190 -4.46 -12.89 4.67
CA GLY A 190 -4.48 -13.57 3.38
C GLY A 190 -3.72 -14.89 3.39
N ILE A 191 -2.56 -14.94 4.03
CA ILE A 191 -1.75 -16.16 4.20
C ILE A 191 -2.54 -17.22 4.96
N TRP A 192 -3.19 -16.86 6.05
CA TRP A 192 -3.99 -17.77 6.86
C TRP A 192 -5.23 -18.27 6.14
N MET A 193 -5.93 -17.40 5.39
CA MET A 193 -7.04 -17.82 4.51
C MET A 193 -6.58 -18.87 3.51
N TYR A 194 -5.45 -18.64 2.85
CA TYR A 194 -4.87 -19.59 1.92
C TYR A 194 -4.54 -20.93 2.58
N TYR A 195 -3.90 -20.92 3.76
CA TYR A 195 -3.59 -22.16 4.50
C TYR A 195 -4.87 -22.91 4.84
N HIS A 196 -5.85 -22.24 5.42
CA HIS A 196 -7.13 -22.86 5.77
C HIS A 196 -7.82 -23.48 4.54
N MET A 197 -7.92 -22.75 3.43
CA MET A 197 -8.53 -23.26 2.18
C MET A 197 -7.83 -24.49 1.60
N ASN A 198 -6.55 -24.70 1.94
CA ASN A 198 -5.77 -25.87 1.55
C ASN A 198 -5.70 -26.95 2.65
N GLY A 199 -6.49 -26.86 3.70
CA GLY A 199 -6.49 -27.82 4.81
C GLY A 199 -5.22 -27.79 5.66
N GLN A 200 -4.51 -26.67 5.67
CA GLN A 200 -3.28 -26.46 6.44
C GLN A 200 -3.59 -25.66 7.71
N ASP A 201 -2.78 -25.89 8.74
CA ASP A 201 -2.90 -25.16 9.98
C ASP A 201 -2.42 -23.71 9.86
N ILE A 202 -3.02 -22.82 10.64
CA ILE A 202 -2.65 -21.41 10.71
C ILE A 202 -1.33 -21.28 11.48
N THR A 203 -0.34 -20.66 10.84
CA THR A 203 1.00 -20.48 11.38
C THR A 203 1.14 -19.18 12.15
N ILE A 204 1.56 -19.25 13.40
CA ILE A 204 1.88 -18.11 14.27
C ILE A 204 3.37 -18.14 14.58
N TYR A 205 4.06 -16.99 14.36
CA TYR A 205 5.47 -16.85 14.74
C TYR A 205 5.56 -16.22 16.13
N GLY A 206 6.39 -16.82 16.99
CA GLY A 206 6.46 -16.47 18.41
C GLY A 206 5.27 -17.02 19.21
N ASP A 207 4.88 -16.34 20.27
CA ASP A 207 3.76 -16.73 21.14
C ASP A 207 2.41 -16.13 20.75
N GLY A 208 2.38 -15.28 19.71
CA GLY A 208 1.17 -14.64 19.19
C GLY A 208 0.64 -13.48 20.04
N THR A 209 1.42 -12.98 21.00
CA THR A 209 1.04 -11.83 21.85
C THR A 209 1.32 -10.48 21.19
N GLN A 210 2.09 -10.44 20.10
CA GLN A 210 2.38 -9.22 19.38
C GLN A 210 1.08 -8.60 18.84
N GLN A 211 0.97 -7.28 18.99
CA GLN A 211 -0.23 -6.50 18.67
C GLN A 211 -0.16 -5.93 17.24
N ARG A 212 -1.30 -5.93 16.55
CA ARG A 212 -1.47 -5.32 15.23
C ARG A 212 -2.85 -4.69 15.10
N SER A 213 -2.90 -3.56 14.41
CA SER A 213 -4.17 -3.02 13.90
C SER A 213 -4.43 -3.56 12.50
N PHE A 214 -5.70 -3.79 12.18
CA PHE A 214 -6.14 -4.25 10.87
C PHE A 214 -7.15 -3.28 10.29
N SER A 215 -7.05 -3.02 8.98
CA SER A 215 -7.94 -2.11 8.27
C SER A 215 -8.67 -2.82 7.15
N TYR A 216 -10.01 -2.85 7.20
CA TYR A 216 -10.78 -3.34 6.07
C TYR A 216 -10.69 -2.34 4.92
N ILE A 217 -10.43 -2.83 3.71
CA ILE A 217 -10.14 -1.98 2.54
C ILE A 217 -11.23 -0.96 2.25
N ASP A 218 -12.51 -1.34 2.34
CA ASP A 218 -13.61 -0.45 1.96
C ASP A 218 -13.74 0.75 2.89
N ASP A 219 -13.33 0.64 4.16
CA ASP A 219 -13.29 1.75 5.11
C ASP A 219 -12.17 2.75 4.78
N SER A 220 -11.16 2.30 4.04
CA SER A 220 -9.99 3.09 3.65
C SER A 220 -10.18 3.85 2.33
N LEU A 221 -11.18 3.50 1.50
CA LEU A 221 -11.29 4.02 0.13
C LEU A 221 -11.64 5.51 0.08
N GLN A 222 -12.64 5.95 0.85
CA GLN A 222 -13.00 7.37 0.90
C GLN A 222 -11.90 8.23 1.52
N PRO A 223 -11.28 7.88 2.66
CA PRO A 223 -10.10 8.58 3.18
C PRO A 223 -8.96 8.66 2.16
N LEU A 224 -8.66 7.57 1.45
CA LEU A 224 -7.60 7.54 0.44
C LEU A 224 -7.92 8.48 -0.74
N PHE A 225 -9.17 8.49 -1.23
CA PHE A 225 -9.59 9.44 -2.26
C PHE A 225 -9.52 10.91 -1.76
N ASN A 226 -9.97 11.16 -0.53
CA ASN A 226 -9.93 12.48 0.08
C ASN A 226 -8.49 13.00 0.24
N ALA A 227 -7.51 12.12 0.43
CA ALA A 227 -6.09 12.50 0.45
C ALA A 227 -5.64 13.24 -0.82
N ALA A 228 -6.27 12.98 -1.97
CA ALA A 228 -5.97 13.69 -3.21
C ALA A 228 -6.66 15.05 -3.30
N ILE A 229 -7.92 15.16 -2.86
CA ILE A 229 -8.77 16.31 -3.19
C ILE A 229 -8.97 17.30 -2.05
N GLU A 230 -8.89 16.85 -0.79
CA GLU A 230 -9.15 17.71 0.36
C GLU A 230 -8.01 18.70 0.59
N PRO A 231 -8.28 20.02 0.75
CA PRO A 231 -7.24 21.01 1.01
C PRO A 231 -6.42 20.71 2.28
N LYS A 232 -7.06 20.15 3.30
CA LYS A 232 -6.40 19.81 4.57
C LYS A 232 -5.38 18.68 4.44
N ALA A 233 -5.46 17.87 3.39
CA ALA A 233 -4.54 16.77 3.14
C ALA A 233 -3.25 17.22 2.43
N SER A 234 -3.15 18.49 2.00
CA SER A 234 -1.97 19.04 1.36
C SER A 234 -0.76 18.96 2.30
N LYS A 235 0.32 18.34 1.82
CA LYS A 235 1.60 18.16 2.54
C LYS A 235 1.46 17.41 3.87
N GLN A 236 0.45 16.55 3.99
CA GLN A 236 0.24 15.77 5.19
C GLN A 236 0.83 14.37 5.05
N ILE A 237 1.28 13.84 6.18
CA ILE A 237 1.52 12.43 6.41
C ILE A 237 0.38 11.95 7.29
N ILE A 238 -0.25 10.82 6.95
CA ILE A 238 -1.45 10.33 7.64
C ILE A 238 -1.31 8.82 7.87
N ASN A 239 -1.39 8.40 9.11
CA ASN A 239 -1.55 7.00 9.45
C ASN A 239 -2.98 6.56 9.12
N LEU A 240 -3.12 5.56 8.26
CA LEU A 240 -4.41 5.00 7.86
C LEU A 240 -4.54 3.60 8.44
N GLY A 241 -5.24 3.48 9.56
CA GLY A 241 -5.32 2.22 10.29
C GLY A 241 -6.63 2.01 11.03
N GLY A 242 -6.86 0.77 11.47
CA GLY A 242 -7.90 0.45 12.43
C GLY A 242 -7.62 1.11 13.78
N ILE A 243 -8.71 1.45 14.49
CA ILE A 243 -8.64 2.09 15.81
C ILE A 243 -8.49 1.09 16.96
N HIS A 244 -8.53 -0.22 16.65
CA HIS A 244 -8.41 -1.29 17.64
C HIS A 244 -7.16 -2.11 17.37
N GLU A 245 -6.47 -2.45 18.44
CA GLU A 245 -5.35 -3.38 18.45
C GLU A 245 -5.85 -4.79 18.74
N TYR A 246 -5.27 -5.76 18.05
CA TYR A 246 -5.53 -7.18 18.25
C TYR A 246 -4.21 -7.91 18.36
N SER A 247 -4.12 -8.83 19.31
CA SER A 247 -3.03 -9.79 19.30
C SER A 247 -3.14 -10.70 18.06
N ILE A 248 -2.03 -11.23 17.62
CA ILE A 248 -2.03 -12.20 16.51
C ILE A 248 -2.86 -13.43 16.87
N ASN A 249 -2.90 -13.82 18.17
CA ASN A 249 -3.78 -14.89 18.63
C ASN A 249 -5.25 -14.57 18.45
N GLU A 250 -5.71 -13.37 18.86
CA GLU A 250 -7.11 -12.93 18.70
C GLU A 250 -7.52 -12.85 17.22
N ALA A 251 -6.63 -12.33 16.37
CA ALA A 251 -6.86 -12.28 14.94
C ALA A 251 -6.97 -13.69 14.33
N ALA A 252 -6.12 -14.63 14.75
CA ALA A 252 -6.17 -16.01 14.30
C ALA A 252 -7.44 -16.71 14.78
N ASP A 253 -7.84 -16.54 16.05
CA ASP A 253 -9.06 -17.13 16.61
C ASP A 253 -10.31 -16.62 15.86
N THR A 254 -10.36 -15.29 15.62
CA THR A 254 -11.46 -14.70 14.85
C THR A 254 -11.54 -15.27 13.43
N LEU A 255 -10.40 -15.45 12.76
CA LEU A 255 -10.37 -16.01 11.42
C LEU A 255 -10.83 -17.49 11.41
N ILE A 256 -10.36 -18.29 12.38
CA ILE A 256 -10.75 -19.70 12.54
C ILE A 256 -12.27 -19.81 12.76
N ASP A 257 -12.84 -18.96 13.61
CA ASP A 257 -14.29 -18.96 13.87
C ASP A 257 -15.08 -18.60 12.61
N VAL A 258 -14.66 -17.56 11.88
CA VAL A 258 -15.33 -17.13 10.64
C VAL A 258 -15.22 -18.18 9.52
N MET A 259 -14.10 -18.89 9.43
CA MET A 259 -13.87 -19.91 8.40
C MET A 259 -14.38 -21.31 8.78
N GLY A 260 -14.96 -21.47 9.96
CA GLY A 260 -15.62 -22.70 10.38
C GLY A 260 -14.70 -23.78 10.92
N GLY A 261 -13.55 -23.43 11.49
CA GLY A 261 -12.63 -24.35 12.14
C GLY A 261 -11.18 -24.16 11.69
N GLY A 262 -10.27 -24.97 12.22
CA GLY A 262 -8.83 -24.97 11.95
C GLY A 262 -7.99 -25.00 13.22
N ASN A 263 -6.70 -25.27 13.07
CA ASN A 263 -5.75 -25.30 14.18
C ASN A 263 -4.69 -24.22 14.05
N LYS A 264 -4.09 -23.83 15.16
CA LYS A 264 -2.92 -22.95 15.22
C LYS A 264 -1.67 -23.79 15.47
N ILE A 265 -0.59 -23.50 14.75
CA ILE A 265 0.75 -24.01 15.05
C ILE A 265 1.69 -22.84 15.33
N TYR A 266 2.51 -22.97 16.34
CA TYR A 266 3.44 -21.95 16.76
C TYR A 266 4.85 -22.31 16.27
N LEU A 267 5.51 -21.35 15.63
CA LEU A 267 6.87 -21.46 15.13
C LEU A 267 7.78 -20.51 15.89
N GLU A 268 9.10 -20.69 15.72
CA GLU A 268 10.09 -19.76 16.28
C GLU A 268 9.80 -18.31 15.89
N GLY A 269 9.95 -17.39 16.84
CA GLY A 269 9.69 -15.98 16.65
C GLY A 269 10.58 -15.37 15.55
N ARG A 270 10.02 -14.43 14.81
CA ARG A 270 10.76 -13.63 13.81
C ARG A 270 11.29 -12.36 14.47
N HIS A 271 12.30 -11.77 13.83
CA HIS A 271 12.72 -10.42 14.17
C HIS A 271 11.68 -9.42 13.61
N GLU A 272 10.78 -8.98 14.47
CA GLU A 272 9.68 -8.08 14.11
C GLU A 272 9.34 -7.11 15.25
N VAL A 273 8.60 -6.05 14.93
CA VAL A 273 8.10 -5.09 15.92
C VAL A 273 7.00 -5.76 16.76
N HIS A 274 7.07 -5.63 18.10
CA HIS A 274 6.08 -6.24 18.99
C HIS A 274 4.71 -5.56 18.89
N THR A 275 4.68 -4.22 18.78
CA THR A 275 3.46 -3.42 18.68
C THR A 275 3.55 -2.51 17.45
N ALA A 276 2.58 -2.58 16.56
CA ALA A 276 2.49 -1.73 15.38
C ALA A 276 1.02 -1.56 14.90
#